data_3637e94446afd48a8361b356ec29cc7c
#
_entry.id   3637e94446afd48a8361b356ec29cc7c
#
_cell.length_a   1.000
_cell.length_b   1.000
_cell.length_c   1.000
_cell.angle_alpha   90.00
_cell.angle_beta   90.00
_cell.angle_gamma   90.00
#
_symmetry.space_group_name_H-M   'P 1'
#
loop_
_entity.id
_entity.type
_entity.pdbx_description
1 polymer ?
#
loop_
_entity_poly.entity_id
_entity_poly.type
_entity_poly.pdbx_seq_one_letter_code
_entity_poly.pdbx_strand_id
1 'polypeptide(L)'
;MNRSINLALIGASGVVGRKIITVLEKRDIQISNFYPLGFSTVGNEIELKNSKYKILDVESFDLSKINIAIFSAGSGVAKKYAQTFVEKGIYVIDLSSEYRYVEDVPLVIPEININEIKKLEKPTLIANPNCSVSQLLLAIQPIHNELSINFINVATYQAVSGTGKEALSEFENQLSGNEDINVYPKRIAGNVIPQCDIFLENDFTKEEMKIAWETQKILDPNIPVQSTCVRVPVANGHSEAVFLRTENKTTKANIHELLMQTDGIKLIDDPSNNDYPTPYEHANDSEEVFVGRIRVEEINDENWISMWIVADNVYGKGAALNAVQILECLINENKI
;
A
#
# COMPACT_ATOMS: atom_id res chain seq x y z
N MET A 1 8.39 13.24 27.71
CA MET A 1 8.99 11.93 28.07
C MET A 1 8.83 11.05 26.86
N ASN A 2 9.92 10.60 26.22
CA ASN A 2 9.82 9.60 25.16
C ASN A 2 9.21 8.34 25.76
N ARG A 3 7.99 8.00 25.37
CA ARG A 3 7.36 6.74 25.76
C ARG A 3 8.12 5.60 25.05
N SER A 4 8.33 4.48 25.72
CA SER A 4 8.99 3.32 25.12
C SER A 4 8.06 2.66 24.09
N ILE A 5 8.57 2.41 22.88
CA ILE A 5 7.83 1.74 21.83
C ILE A 5 7.97 0.23 22.03
N ASN A 6 6.87 -0.41 22.40
CA ASN A 6 6.77 -1.85 22.53
C ASN A 6 5.89 -2.37 21.40
N LEU A 7 6.54 -2.84 20.33
CA LEU A 7 5.90 -3.17 19.06
C LEU A 7 5.64 -4.68 18.94
N ALA A 8 4.39 -5.04 18.63
CA ALA A 8 4.07 -6.36 18.10
C ALA A 8 3.91 -6.32 16.57
N LEU A 9 4.47 -7.30 15.88
CA LEU A 9 4.28 -7.51 14.45
C LEU A 9 3.62 -8.86 14.20
N ILE A 10 2.34 -8.85 13.88
CA ILE A 10 1.54 -10.04 13.58
C ILE A 10 1.73 -10.40 12.11
N GLY A 11 2.16 -11.65 11.83
CA GLY A 11 2.51 -12.08 10.47
C GLY A 11 3.93 -11.70 10.04
N ALA A 12 4.85 -11.56 10.98
CA ALA A 12 6.24 -11.15 10.78
C ALA A 12 7.02 -12.02 9.77
N SER A 13 6.67 -13.30 9.61
CA SER A 13 7.30 -14.23 8.66
C SER A 13 6.79 -14.12 7.22
N GLY A 14 5.68 -13.41 7.00
CA GLY A 14 5.08 -13.18 5.69
C GLY A 14 5.91 -12.26 4.79
N VAL A 15 5.53 -12.16 3.51
CA VAL A 15 6.22 -11.31 2.53
C VAL A 15 6.24 -9.85 3.00
N VAL A 16 5.09 -9.29 3.34
CA VAL A 16 4.96 -7.91 3.84
C VAL A 16 5.60 -7.74 5.21
N GLY A 17 5.40 -8.70 6.13
CA GLY A 17 5.97 -8.65 7.49
C GLY A 17 7.50 -8.52 7.49
N ARG A 18 8.19 -9.26 6.62
CA ARG A 18 9.64 -9.14 6.45
C ARG A 18 10.06 -7.78 5.90
N LYS A 19 9.29 -7.21 4.97
CA LYS A 19 9.56 -5.87 4.43
C LYS A 19 9.31 -4.79 5.48
N ILE A 20 8.30 -4.94 6.35
CA ILE A 20 8.10 -4.05 7.51
C ILE A 20 9.36 -4.02 8.39
N ILE A 21 9.95 -5.18 8.69
CA ILE A 21 11.20 -5.26 9.46
C ILE A 21 12.32 -4.49 8.75
N THR A 22 12.51 -4.71 7.45
CA THR A 22 13.52 -3.99 6.66
C THR A 22 13.32 -2.48 6.69
N VAL A 23 12.08 -2.01 6.59
CA VAL A 23 11.76 -0.56 6.67
C VAL A 23 12.03 -0.02 8.06
N LEU A 24 11.64 -0.75 9.13
CA LEU A 24 11.93 -0.35 10.52
C LEU A 24 13.43 -0.18 10.78
N GLU A 25 14.25 -1.05 10.21
CA GLU A 25 15.73 -0.96 10.30
C GLU A 25 16.28 0.25 9.56
N LYS A 26 15.85 0.42 8.31
CA LYS A 26 16.31 1.51 7.43
C LYS A 26 15.95 2.90 7.98
N ARG A 27 14.77 3.04 8.55
CA ARG A 27 14.27 4.30 9.13
C ARG A 27 14.73 4.52 10.58
N ASP A 28 15.53 3.60 11.11
CA ASP A 28 16.12 3.67 12.46
C ASP A 28 15.14 3.98 13.59
N ILE A 29 13.93 3.44 13.51
CA ILE A 29 12.93 3.62 14.57
C ILE A 29 13.42 2.95 15.85
N GLN A 30 13.41 3.73 16.96
CA GLN A 30 13.88 3.26 18.26
C GLN A 30 12.79 2.42 18.95
N ILE A 31 12.84 1.10 18.75
CA ILE A 31 11.92 0.13 19.36
C ILE A 31 12.54 -0.37 20.65
N SER A 32 11.84 -0.18 21.77
CA SER A 32 12.31 -0.64 23.09
C SER A 32 12.18 -2.14 23.24
N ASN A 33 11.04 -2.71 22.82
CA ASN A 33 10.80 -4.14 22.79
C ASN A 33 10.07 -4.53 21.51
N PHE A 34 10.55 -5.59 20.85
CA PHE A 34 9.95 -6.14 19.64
C PHE A 34 9.42 -7.55 19.86
N TYR A 35 8.18 -7.79 19.47
CA TYR A 35 7.48 -9.04 19.63
C TYR A 35 6.91 -9.51 18.29
N PRO A 36 7.63 -10.36 17.52
CA PRO A 36 7.05 -10.99 16.35
C PRO A 36 6.02 -12.02 16.78
N LEU A 37 4.79 -11.88 16.31
CA LEU A 37 3.68 -12.78 16.64
C LEU A 37 3.21 -13.53 15.40
N GLY A 38 2.77 -14.77 15.59
CA GLY A 38 2.29 -15.64 14.53
C GLY A 38 1.45 -16.80 15.03
N PHE A 39 1.12 -17.71 14.10
CA PHE A 39 0.34 -18.93 14.36
C PHE A 39 1.16 -20.16 13.98
N SER A 40 1.15 -20.54 12.71
CA SER A 40 1.84 -21.74 12.19
C SER A 40 3.38 -21.62 12.19
N THR A 41 3.91 -20.44 12.39
CA THR A 41 5.37 -20.15 12.35
C THR A 41 5.96 -19.91 13.74
N VAL A 42 5.21 -20.20 14.80
CA VAL A 42 5.68 -20.10 16.19
C VAL A 42 6.97 -20.91 16.40
N GLY A 43 7.93 -20.28 17.08
CA GLY A 43 9.26 -20.86 17.33
C GLY A 43 10.30 -20.58 16.23
N ASN A 44 9.90 -20.17 15.03
CA ASN A 44 10.84 -19.72 14.02
C ASN A 44 11.53 -18.41 14.44
N GLU A 45 12.72 -18.17 13.93
CA GLU A 45 13.50 -16.97 14.25
C GLU A 45 13.30 -15.88 13.18
N ILE A 46 13.28 -14.64 13.65
CA ILE A 46 13.29 -13.41 12.85
C ILE A 46 14.40 -12.52 13.40
N GLU A 47 15.07 -11.79 12.51
CA GLU A 47 16.11 -10.83 12.86
C GLU A 47 15.59 -9.40 12.72
N LEU A 48 15.92 -8.54 13.69
CA LEU A 48 15.75 -7.10 13.66
C LEU A 48 16.98 -6.45 14.31
N LYS A 49 17.67 -5.54 13.60
CA LYS A 49 18.90 -4.85 14.05
C LYS A 49 19.95 -5.82 14.64
N ASN A 50 20.26 -6.89 13.92
CA ASN A 50 21.20 -7.96 14.32
C ASN A 50 20.79 -8.73 15.59
N SER A 51 19.59 -8.56 16.10
CA SER A 51 19.05 -9.33 17.23
C SER A 51 18.04 -10.35 16.75
N LYS A 52 18.14 -11.58 17.26
CA LYS A 52 17.24 -12.67 16.90
C LYS A 52 16.06 -12.73 17.86
N TYR A 53 14.86 -12.84 17.30
CA TYR A 53 13.59 -12.93 18.03
C TYR A 53 12.86 -14.19 17.59
N LYS A 54 12.37 -14.97 18.55
CA LYS A 54 11.47 -16.08 18.26
C LYS A 54 10.06 -15.56 18.02
N ILE A 55 9.40 -16.09 17.01
CA ILE A 55 7.97 -15.82 16.79
C ILE A 55 7.20 -16.47 17.94
N LEU A 56 6.39 -15.65 18.63
CA LEU A 56 5.55 -16.06 19.73
C LEU A 56 4.12 -16.32 19.25
N ASP A 57 3.38 -17.12 19.98
CA ASP A 57 1.99 -17.40 19.69
C ASP A 57 1.09 -16.22 20.10
N VAL A 58 0.34 -15.68 19.14
CA VAL A 58 -0.55 -14.55 19.35
C VAL A 58 -1.69 -14.88 20.35
N GLU A 59 -2.15 -16.13 20.42
CA GLU A 59 -3.26 -16.53 21.29
C GLU A 59 -2.88 -16.55 22.78
N SER A 60 -1.64 -16.86 23.07
CA SER A 60 -1.12 -16.94 24.44
C SER A 60 -0.28 -15.73 24.87
N PHE A 61 -0.07 -14.77 23.97
CA PHE A 61 0.78 -13.61 24.23
C PHE A 61 0.13 -12.63 25.23
N ASP A 62 0.92 -12.17 26.20
CA ASP A 62 0.50 -11.16 27.17
C ASP A 62 0.48 -9.76 26.54
N LEU A 63 -0.70 -9.28 26.18
CA LEU A 63 -0.92 -7.99 25.52
C LEU A 63 -0.54 -6.78 26.36
N SER A 64 -0.38 -6.92 27.71
CA SER A 64 0.07 -5.81 28.57
C SER A 64 1.49 -5.34 28.30
N LYS A 65 2.28 -6.12 27.53
CA LYS A 65 3.67 -5.84 27.18
C LYS A 65 3.85 -4.88 26.02
N ILE A 66 2.76 -4.55 25.28
CA ILE A 66 2.84 -3.78 24.05
C ILE A 66 1.94 -2.55 24.10
N ASN A 67 2.26 -1.53 23.32
CA ASN A 67 1.43 -0.33 23.14
C ASN A 67 1.09 -0.06 21.67
N ILE A 68 1.70 -0.78 20.74
CA ILE A 68 1.42 -0.72 19.32
C ILE A 68 1.53 -2.10 18.67
N ALA A 69 0.65 -2.41 17.72
CA ALA A 69 0.66 -3.63 16.95
C ALA A 69 0.47 -3.35 15.46
N ILE A 70 1.25 -4.01 14.61
CA ILE A 70 1.09 -3.98 13.14
C ILE A 70 0.58 -5.34 12.69
N PHE A 71 -0.56 -5.37 12.00
CA PHE A 71 -1.22 -6.57 11.48
C PHE A 71 -0.91 -6.74 9.99
N SER A 72 -0.12 -7.74 9.63
CA SER A 72 0.22 -8.11 8.25
C SER A 72 -0.12 -9.59 7.94
N ALA A 73 -1.15 -10.13 8.59
CA ALA A 73 -1.53 -11.55 8.52
C ALA A 73 -2.89 -11.80 7.83
N GLY A 74 -3.43 -10.79 7.11
CA GLY A 74 -4.65 -10.87 6.33
C GLY A 74 -5.95 -10.64 7.13
N SER A 75 -7.06 -10.49 6.40
CA SER A 75 -8.35 -10.03 6.94
C SER A 75 -8.93 -10.98 8.01
N GLY A 76 -8.77 -12.29 7.86
CA GLY A 76 -9.28 -13.25 8.85
C GLY A 76 -8.64 -13.09 10.22
N VAL A 77 -7.34 -12.79 10.27
CA VAL A 77 -6.60 -12.53 11.51
C VAL A 77 -6.98 -11.17 12.09
N ALA A 78 -7.03 -10.15 11.27
CA ALA A 78 -7.44 -8.81 11.69
C ALA A 78 -8.85 -8.84 12.30
N LYS A 79 -9.81 -9.46 11.62
CA LYS A 79 -11.19 -9.64 12.10
C LYS A 79 -11.28 -10.33 13.47
N LYS A 80 -10.45 -11.36 13.67
CA LYS A 80 -10.49 -12.15 14.93
C LYS A 80 -9.85 -11.42 16.10
N TYR A 81 -8.77 -10.66 15.88
CA TYR A 81 -7.92 -10.19 16.98
C TYR A 81 -7.80 -8.68 17.13
N ALA A 82 -7.88 -7.89 16.04
CA ALA A 82 -7.51 -6.48 16.08
C ALA A 82 -8.31 -5.67 17.12
N GLN A 83 -9.61 -5.92 17.22
CA GLN A 83 -10.47 -5.23 18.18
C GLN A 83 -10.08 -5.53 19.64
N THR A 84 -9.68 -6.77 19.96
CA THR A 84 -9.20 -7.13 21.29
C THR A 84 -7.95 -6.35 21.70
N PHE A 85 -7.04 -6.08 20.75
CA PHE A 85 -5.86 -5.25 21.01
C PHE A 85 -6.26 -3.81 21.33
N VAL A 86 -7.18 -3.23 20.57
CA VAL A 86 -7.69 -1.88 20.82
C VAL A 86 -8.35 -1.76 22.20
N GLU A 87 -9.16 -2.75 22.60
CA GLU A 87 -9.80 -2.81 23.92
C GLU A 87 -8.80 -2.90 25.08
N LYS A 88 -7.60 -3.40 24.82
CA LYS A 88 -6.47 -3.41 25.78
C LYS A 88 -5.65 -2.11 25.77
N GLY A 89 -6.07 -1.09 25.04
CA GLY A 89 -5.38 0.20 24.98
C GLY A 89 -4.15 0.18 24.07
N ILE A 90 -4.13 -0.65 23.04
CA ILE A 90 -3.04 -0.79 22.07
C ILE A 90 -3.47 -0.14 20.75
N TYR A 91 -2.61 0.70 20.16
CA TYR A 91 -2.80 1.15 18.81
C TYR A 91 -2.61 -0.02 17.84
N VAL A 92 -3.47 -0.12 16.83
CA VAL A 92 -3.40 -1.17 15.81
C VAL A 92 -3.27 -0.53 14.43
N ILE A 93 -2.27 -0.93 13.66
CA ILE A 93 -2.12 -0.59 12.24
C ILE A 93 -2.44 -1.87 11.46
N ASP A 94 -3.57 -1.88 10.72
CA ASP A 94 -4.03 -3.05 9.96
C ASP A 94 -3.79 -2.88 8.46
N LEU A 95 -3.00 -3.78 7.88
CA LEU A 95 -2.72 -3.78 6.44
C LEU A 95 -3.75 -4.56 5.63
N SER A 96 -4.68 -5.25 6.29
CA SER A 96 -5.73 -6.00 5.61
C SER A 96 -6.85 -5.08 5.08
N SER A 97 -7.78 -5.65 4.31
CA SER A 97 -8.95 -4.92 3.84
C SER A 97 -10.13 -4.94 4.83
N GLU A 98 -9.98 -5.56 6.00
CA GLU A 98 -11.11 -5.82 6.91
C GLU A 98 -11.77 -4.54 7.41
N TYR A 99 -10.96 -3.54 7.78
CA TYR A 99 -11.46 -2.34 8.45
C TYR A 99 -11.45 -1.08 7.59
N ARG A 100 -10.98 -1.15 6.34
CA ARG A 100 -10.83 0.03 5.46
C ARG A 100 -12.14 0.78 5.20
N TYR A 101 -13.27 0.05 5.21
CA TYR A 101 -14.59 0.59 4.87
C TYR A 101 -15.46 0.86 6.11
N VAL A 102 -14.95 0.60 7.31
CA VAL A 102 -15.63 0.95 8.55
C VAL A 102 -15.53 2.47 8.72
N GLU A 103 -16.67 3.13 8.93
CA GLU A 103 -16.80 4.59 8.95
C GLU A 103 -15.86 5.25 9.96
N ASP A 104 -15.85 4.76 11.21
CA ASP A 104 -15.07 5.32 12.32
C ASP A 104 -13.59 4.89 12.32
N VAL A 105 -13.16 4.06 11.37
CA VAL A 105 -11.75 3.64 11.26
C VAL A 105 -11.02 4.53 10.27
N PRO A 106 -10.01 5.29 10.70
CA PRO A 106 -9.21 6.10 9.79
C PRO A 106 -8.43 5.23 8.81
N LEU A 107 -8.51 5.59 7.53
CA LEU A 107 -7.75 5.01 6.42
C LEU A 107 -6.67 6.00 6.01
N VAL A 108 -5.39 5.69 6.28
CA VAL A 108 -4.35 6.73 6.34
C VAL A 108 -3.23 6.53 5.33
N ILE A 109 -2.98 7.59 4.57
CA ILE A 109 -1.72 7.84 3.87
C ILE A 109 -1.12 9.10 4.50
N PRO A 110 -0.02 9.01 5.26
CA PRO A 110 0.49 10.12 6.07
C PRO A 110 0.70 11.44 5.31
N GLU A 111 1.17 11.39 4.08
CA GLU A 111 1.40 12.57 3.25
C GLU A 111 0.11 13.28 2.81
N ILE A 112 -1.03 12.58 2.87
CA ILE A 112 -2.32 13.09 2.39
C ILE A 112 -3.21 13.54 3.55
N ASN A 113 -3.42 12.65 4.52
CA ASN A 113 -4.44 12.84 5.54
C ASN A 113 -3.93 12.59 6.97
N ILE A 114 -2.71 13.02 7.29
CA ILE A 114 -2.11 12.94 8.66
C ILE A 114 -3.04 13.50 9.75
N ASN A 115 -3.93 14.41 9.40
CA ASN A 115 -4.88 14.98 10.34
C ASN A 115 -5.80 13.92 10.98
N GLU A 116 -6.02 12.79 10.32
CA GLU A 116 -6.76 11.68 10.91
C GLU A 116 -6.01 11.08 12.12
N ILE A 117 -4.67 11.02 12.08
CA ILE A 117 -3.86 10.61 13.24
C ILE A 117 -3.87 11.69 14.33
N LYS A 118 -3.76 12.97 13.97
CA LYS A 118 -3.76 14.08 14.93
C LYS A 118 -5.03 14.13 15.77
N LYS A 119 -6.19 13.82 15.19
CA LYS A 119 -7.50 13.79 15.86
C LYS A 119 -7.64 12.66 16.89
N LEU A 120 -6.78 11.63 16.87
CA LEU A 120 -6.92 10.49 17.76
C LEU A 120 -6.68 10.88 19.22
N GLU A 121 -7.63 10.63 20.08
CA GLU A 121 -7.58 10.91 21.52
C GLU A 121 -7.18 9.70 22.37
N LYS A 122 -7.36 8.50 21.81
CA LYS A 122 -7.10 7.21 22.49
C LYS A 122 -6.59 6.17 21.51
N PRO A 123 -5.99 5.09 21.99
CA PRO A 123 -5.64 3.94 21.17
C PRO A 123 -6.83 3.44 20.33
N THR A 124 -6.59 3.25 19.05
CA THR A 124 -7.59 2.84 18.07
C THR A 124 -6.95 2.02 16.95
N LEU A 125 -7.79 1.46 16.10
CA LEU A 125 -7.40 0.81 14.87
C LEU A 125 -7.25 1.85 13.75
N ILE A 126 -6.15 1.76 12.99
CA ILE A 126 -5.84 2.58 11.82
C ILE A 126 -5.66 1.62 10.65
N ALA A 127 -6.43 1.80 9.59
CA ALA A 127 -6.31 0.99 8.39
C ALA A 127 -5.25 1.55 7.45
N ASN A 128 -4.43 0.64 6.90
CA ASN A 128 -3.49 0.93 5.82
C ASN A 128 -4.19 0.67 4.48
N PRO A 129 -4.14 1.60 3.51
CA PRO A 129 -4.82 1.46 2.24
C PRO A 129 -4.33 0.30 1.37
N ASN A 130 -5.06 0.03 0.30
CA ASN A 130 -4.65 -0.89 -0.76
C ASN A 130 -3.36 -0.42 -1.43
N CYS A 131 -2.55 -1.37 -1.90
CA CYS A 131 -1.22 -1.08 -2.47
C CYS A 131 -1.30 -0.20 -3.73
N SER A 132 -2.27 -0.44 -4.62
CA SER A 132 -2.48 0.41 -5.80
C SER A 132 -3.02 1.78 -5.39
N VAL A 133 -3.94 1.86 -4.43
CA VAL A 133 -4.50 3.13 -3.96
C VAL A 133 -3.42 4.05 -3.36
N SER A 134 -2.52 3.51 -2.56
CA SER A 134 -1.50 4.34 -1.89
C SER A 134 -0.57 5.04 -2.89
N GLN A 135 -0.12 4.32 -3.93
CA GLN A 135 0.76 4.90 -4.94
C GLN A 135 0.00 5.87 -5.87
N LEU A 136 -1.25 5.51 -6.25
CA LEU A 136 -2.12 6.36 -7.05
C LEU A 136 -2.36 7.70 -6.35
N LEU A 137 -2.85 7.66 -5.11
CA LEU A 137 -3.25 8.86 -4.40
C LEU A 137 -2.07 9.76 -4.06
N LEU A 138 -0.89 9.22 -3.74
CA LEU A 138 0.30 10.03 -3.54
C LEU A 138 0.66 10.82 -4.80
N ALA A 139 0.52 10.22 -5.98
CA ALA A 139 0.83 10.88 -7.24
C ALA A 139 -0.23 11.93 -7.66
N ILE A 140 -1.50 11.68 -7.38
CA ILE A 140 -2.57 12.56 -7.88
C ILE A 140 -3.05 13.62 -6.88
N GLN A 141 -2.77 13.47 -5.60
CA GLN A 141 -3.20 14.41 -4.56
C GLN A 141 -2.70 15.85 -4.79
N PRO A 142 -1.43 16.12 -5.15
CA PRO A 142 -0.98 17.48 -5.45
C PRO A 142 -1.70 18.07 -6.67
N ILE A 143 -2.05 17.23 -7.66
CA ILE A 143 -2.83 17.63 -8.83
C ILE A 143 -4.27 17.97 -8.44
N HIS A 144 -4.88 17.16 -7.57
CA HIS A 144 -6.24 17.40 -7.09
C HIS A 144 -6.34 18.72 -6.31
N ASN A 145 -5.38 18.98 -5.44
CA ASN A 145 -5.35 20.21 -4.64
C ASN A 145 -5.28 21.48 -5.49
N GLU A 146 -4.56 21.45 -6.60
CA GLU A 146 -4.36 22.61 -7.48
C GLU A 146 -5.43 22.71 -8.57
N LEU A 147 -5.87 21.59 -9.12
CA LEU A 147 -6.64 21.55 -10.37
C LEU A 147 -8.04 20.98 -10.22
N SER A 148 -8.43 20.47 -9.05
CA SER A 148 -9.75 19.88 -8.78
C SER A 148 -10.07 18.72 -9.74
N ILE A 149 -9.51 17.55 -9.47
CA ILE A 149 -9.83 16.33 -10.23
C ILE A 149 -11.31 16.01 -10.05
N ASN A 150 -12.03 15.83 -11.13
CA ASN A 150 -13.45 15.52 -11.15
C ASN A 150 -13.78 14.18 -11.84
N PHE A 151 -12.77 13.45 -12.32
CA PHE A 151 -12.90 12.07 -12.82
C PHE A 151 -11.54 11.38 -12.83
N ILE A 152 -11.52 10.10 -12.45
CA ILE A 152 -10.33 9.24 -12.51
C ILE A 152 -10.68 7.97 -13.30
N ASN A 153 -9.86 7.65 -14.32
CA ASN A 153 -9.83 6.33 -14.92
C ASN A 153 -8.43 5.74 -14.73
N VAL A 154 -8.36 4.49 -14.26
CA VAL A 154 -7.09 3.83 -14.00
C VAL A 154 -7.10 2.38 -14.46
N ALA A 155 -6.10 1.98 -15.23
CA ALA A 155 -5.79 0.59 -15.47
C ALA A 155 -4.53 0.20 -14.68
N THR A 156 -4.66 -0.78 -13.78
CA THR A 156 -3.52 -1.26 -12.99
C THR A 156 -2.88 -2.48 -13.65
N TYR A 157 -1.55 -2.55 -13.57
CA TYR A 157 -0.71 -3.66 -14.01
C TYR A 157 -0.01 -4.20 -12.77
N GLN A 158 -0.68 -5.15 -12.09
CA GLN A 158 -0.30 -5.59 -10.76
C GLN A 158 0.64 -6.78 -10.80
N ALA A 159 1.78 -6.65 -10.12
CA ALA A 159 2.77 -7.71 -9.95
C ALA A 159 2.23 -8.89 -9.13
N VAL A 160 2.82 -10.05 -9.35
CA VAL A 160 2.47 -11.32 -8.70
C VAL A 160 2.64 -11.26 -7.17
N SER A 161 3.65 -10.52 -6.68
CA SER A 161 3.91 -10.36 -5.23
C SER A 161 2.72 -9.84 -4.43
N GLY A 162 1.81 -9.08 -5.07
CA GLY A 162 0.58 -8.60 -4.44
C GLY A 162 -0.41 -9.70 -4.04
N THR A 163 -0.31 -10.88 -4.63
CA THR A 163 -1.11 -12.07 -4.25
C THR A 163 -0.45 -12.89 -3.13
N GLY A 164 0.87 -12.74 -2.94
CA GLY A 164 1.62 -13.39 -1.87
C GLY A 164 2.58 -14.49 -2.32
N LYS A 165 3.11 -15.23 -1.34
CA LYS A 165 4.21 -16.18 -1.55
C LYS A 165 3.85 -17.34 -2.49
N GLU A 166 2.65 -17.88 -2.38
CA GLU A 166 2.22 -19.02 -3.18
C GLU A 166 2.13 -18.65 -4.66
N ALA A 167 1.62 -17.46 -4.96
CA ALA A 167 1.55 -16.94 -6.32
C ALA A 167 2.94 -16.68 -6.93
N LEU A 168 3.89 -16.16 -6.14
CA LEU A 168 5.28 -16.01 -6.59
C LEU A 168 5.89 -17.36 -6.91
N SER A 169 5.71 -18.38 -6.05
CA SER A 169 6.20 -19.73 -6.32
C SER A 169 5.56 -20.36 -7.56
N GLU A 170 4.25 -20.17 -7.76
CA GLU A 170 3.57 -20.64 -8.99
C GLU A 170 4.15 -19.96 -10.23
N PHE A 171 4.34 -18.65 -10.20
CA PHE A 171 4.93 -17.88 -11.30
C PHE A 171 6.35 -18.35 -11.66
N GLU A 172 7.22 -18.50 -10.65
CA GLU A 172 8.60 -18.99 -10.82
C GLU A 172 8.64 -20.42 -11.40
N ASN A 173 7.76 -21.31 -10.91
CA ASN A 173 7.62 -22.65 -11.41
C ASN A 173 7.16 -22.67 -12.88
N GLN A 174 6.18 -21.82 -13.23
CA GLN A 174 5.69 -21.70 -14.60
C GLN A 174 6.77 -21.13 -15.55
N LEU A 175 7.62 -20.21 -15.10
CA LEU A 175 8.79 -19.74 -15.86
C LEU A 175 9.81 -20.86 -16.09
N SER A 176 9.89 -21.82 -15.17
CA SER A 176 10.76 -23.00 -15.27
C SER A 176 10.16 -24.16 -16.08
N GLY A 177 8.97 -23.94 -16.69
CA GLY A 177 8.32 -24.92 -17.57
C GLY A 177 7.24 -25.78 -16.91
N ASN A 178 6.86 -25.53 -15.65
CA ASN A 178 5.70 -26.17 -15.03
C ASN A 178 4.42 -25.56 -15.59
N GLU A 179 3.40 -26.38 -15.81
CA GLU A 179 2.10 -25.98 -16.36
C GLU A 179 0.99 -25.90 -15.29
N ASP A 180 1.32 -26.15 -14.01
CA ASP A 180 0.34 -26.15 -12.93
C ASP A 180 -0.28 -24.76 -12.72
N ILE A 181 -1.60 -24.75 -12.50
CA ILE A 181 -2.40 -23.55 -12.20
C ILE A 181 -3.15 -23.84 -10.91
N ASN A 182 -2.69 -23.23 -9.80
CA ASN A 182 -3.22 -23.50 -8.46
C ASN A 182 -3.74 -22.23 -7.76
N VAL A 183 -3.13 -21.07 -8.02
CA VAL A 183 -3.42 -19.81 -7.36
C VAL A 183 -4.28 -18.89 -8.23
N TYR A 184 -3.89 -18.75 -9.49
CA TYR A 184 -4.65 -17.94 -10.45
C TYR A 184 -5.65 -18.78 -11.24
N PRO A 185 -6.74 -18.17 -11.79
CA PRO A 185 -7.68 -18.89 -12.64
C PRO A 185 -7.12 -19.25 -14.02
N LYS A 186 -6.01 -18.69 -14.40
CA LYS A 186 -5.29 -18.86 -15.66
C LYS A 186 -3.78 -18.85 -15.41
N ARG A 187 -3.02 -19.46 -16.33
CA ARG A 187 -1.56 -19.36 -16.34
C ARG A 187 -1.14 -17.88 -16.35
N ILE A 188 -0.20 -17.51 -15.46
CA ILE A 188 0.30 -16.13 -15.37
C ILE A 188 1.60 -15.94 -16.17
N ALA A 189 2.50 -16.90 -16.21
CA ALA A 189 3.75 -16.77 -16.95
C ALA A 189 3.48 -16.59 -18.45
N GLY A 190 3.91 -15.46 -19.02
CA GLY A 190 3.68 -15.08 -20.41
C GLY A 190 2.24 -14.64 -20.73
N ASN A 191 1.45 -14.28 -19.74
CA ASN A 191 0.04 -13.90 -19.90
C ASN A 191 -0.32 -12.66 -19.06
N VAL A 192 -1.46 -12.04 -19.38
CA VAL A 192 -2.12 -11.01 -18.56
C VAL A 192 -3.51 -11.49 -18.18
N ILE A 193 -3.90 -11.29 -16.91
CA ILE A 193 -5.17 -11.77 -16.39
C ILE A 193 -5.97 -10.54 -15.92
N PRO A 194 -7.06 -10.16 -16.62
CA PRO A 194 -7.88 -8.99 -16.27
C PRO A 194 -8.79 -9.30 -15.06
N GLN A 195 -8.19 -9.77 -14.00
CA GLN A 195 -8.85 -10.11 -12.74
C GLN A 195 -7.85 -10.05 -11.60
N CYS A 196 -8.10 -9.16 -10.65
CA CYS A 196 -7.48 -9.14 -9.34
C CYS A 196 -8.57 -9.23 -8.28
N ASP A 197 -8.46 -10.21 -7.35
CA ASP A 197 -9.50 -10.54 -6.37
C ASP A 197 -10.77 -11.16 -7.03
N ILE A 198 -11.85 -11.33 -6.27
CA ILE A 198 -13.12 -11.95 -6.71
C ILE A 198 -14.00 -10.95 -7.44
N PHE A 199 -14.85 -11.45 -8.35
CA PHE A 199 -15.91 -10.64 -8.95
C PHE A 199 -17.06 -10.41 -7.95
N LEU A 200 -17.64 -9.23 -8.02
CA LEU A 200 -18.81 -8.81 -7.30
C LEU A 200 -20.07 -8.90 -8.20
N GLU A 201 -21.24 -8.66 -7.64
CA GLU A 201 -22.53 -8.74 -8.36
C GLU A 201 -22.67 -7.70 -9.50
N ASN A 202 -21.86 -6.65 -9.46
CA ASN A 202 -21.82 -5.60 -10.48
C ASN A 202 -20.77 -5.84 -11.58
N ASP A 203 -20.26 -7.05 -11.71
CA ASP A 203 -19.23 -7.48 -12.65
C ASP A 203 -17.83 -6.83 -12.46
N PHE A 204 -17.67 -5.93 -11.50
CA PHE A 204 -16.35 -5.45 -11.09
C PHE A 204 -15.68 -6.44 -10.16
N THR A 205 -14.36 -6.48 -10.19
CA THR A 205 -13.61 -7.19 -9.15
C THR A 205 -13.62 -6.38 -7.85
N LYS A 206 -13.46 -7.06 -6.71
CA LYS A 206 -13.34 -6.39 -5.42
C LYS A 206 -12.12 -5.45 -5.39
N GLU A 207 -11.04 -5.79 -6.11
CA GLU A 207 -9.86 -4.92 -6.24
C GLU A 207 -10.18 -3.60 -6.93
N GLU A 208 -10.97 -3.63 -8.00
CA GLU A 208 -11.43 -2.43 -8.71
C GLU A 208 -12.28 -1.54 -7.81
N MET A 209 -13.18 -2.14 -7.04
CA MET A 209 -14.01 -1.40 -6.10
C MET A 209 -13.20 -0.82 -4.94
N LYS A 210 -12.13 -1.49 -4.48
CA LYS A 210 -11.22 -0.92 -3.48
C LYS A 210 -10.61 0.40 -3.96
N ILE A 211 -10.18 0.46 -5.22
CA ILE A 211 -9.62 1.70 -5.78
C ILE A 211 -10.65 2.83 -5.70
N ALA A 212 -11.90 2.58 -6.09
CA ALA A 212 -12.94 3.60 -6.02
C ALA A 212 -13.26 4.02 -4.57
N TRP A 213 -13.59 3.06 -3.70
CA TRP A 213 -14.00 3.35 -2.33
C TRP A 213 -12.90 4.00 -1.48
N GLU A 214 -11.67 3.51 -1.60
CA GLU A 214 -10.54 4.05 -0.82
C GLU A 214 -10.13 5.43 -1.33
N THR A 215 -10.16 5.68 -2.64
CA THR A 215 -9.96 7.03 -3.21
C THR A 215 -11.00 8.00 -2.68
N GLN A 216 -12.27 7.63 -2.68
CA GLN A 216 -13.34 8.46 -2.16
C GLN A 216 -13.23 8.72 -0.65
N LYS A 217 -12.78 7.75 0.13
CA LYS A 217 -12.60 7.89 1.58
C LYS A 217 -11.39 8.77 1.94
N ILE A 218 -10.30 8.71 1.17
CA ILE A 218 -9.05 9.38 1.49
C ILE A 218 -8.96 10.77 0.86
N LEU A 219 -9.36 10.91 -0.40
CA LEU A 219 -9.15 12.11 -1.20
C LEU A 219 -10.40 12.99 -1.28
N ASP A 220 -11.44 12.55 -1.97
CA ASP A 220 -12.70 13.28 -2.12
C ASP A 220 -13.86 12.30 -2.44
N PRO A 221 -14.93 12.28 -1.62
CA PRO A 221 -16.07 11.38 -1.80
C PRO A 221 -16.85 11.60 -3.10
N ASN A 222 -16.66 12.74 -3.76
CA ASN A 222 -17.41 13.12 -4.97
C ASN A 222 -16.72 12.72 -6.26
N ILE A 223 -15.47 12.26 -6.24
CA ILE A 223 -14.74 11.88 -7.46
C ILE A 223 -15.25 10.53 -7.98
N PRO A 224 -15.83 10.46 -9.19
CA PRO A 224 -16.08 9.19 -9.86
C PRO A 224 -14.76 8.52 -10.25
N VAL A 225 -14.62 7.24 -9.90
CA VAL A 225 -13.44 6.44 -10.22
C VAL A 225 -13.86 5.22 -11.01
N GLN A 226 -13.24 5.01 -12.16
CA GLN A 226 -13.39 3.81 -12.97
C GLN A 226 -12.05 3.10 -13.06
N SER A 227 -12.03 1.81 -12.81
CA SER A 227 -10.79 1.04 -12.80
C SER A 227 -10.91 -0.31 -13.50
N THR A 228 -9.79 -0.77 -14.04
CA THR A 228 -9.61 -2.14 -14.52
C THR A 228 -8.32 -2.69 -13.93
N CYS A 229 -8.42 -3.78 -13.17
CA CYS A 229 -7.28 -4.36 -12.48
C CYS A 229 -6.76 -5.61 -13.21
N VAL A 230 -5.52 -5.56 -13.67
CA VAL A 230 -4.87 -6.62 -14.45
C VAL A 230 -3.69 -7.20 -13.70
N ARG A 231 -3.65 -8.53 -13.54
CA ARG A 231 -2.45 -9.23 -13.07
C ARG A 231 -1.51 -9.44 -14.24
N VAL A 232 -0.23 -9.04 -14.07
CA VAL A 232 0.80 -9.14 -15.10
C VAL A 232 1.95 -10.05 -14.66
N PRO A 233 2.71 -10.65 -15.62
CA PRO A 233 3.80 -11.58 -15.32
C PRO A 233 5.08 -10.85 -14.89
N VAL A 234 4.96 -10.02 -13.85
CA VAL A 234 6.02 -9.26 -13.21
C VAL A 234 6.07 -9.67 -11.74
N ALA A 235 7.25 -10.01 -11.23
CA ALA A 235 7.39 -10.52 -9.87
C ALA A 235 7.03 -9.48 -8.82
N ASN A 236 7.57 -8.26 -8.93
CA ASN A 236 7.38 -7.16 -7.98
C ASN A 236 7.18 -5.81 -8.69
N GLY A 237 6.48 -4.89 -8.04
CA GLY A 237 6.21 -3.54 -8.53
C GLY A 237 4.91 -3.44 -9.33
N HIS A 238 3.95 -2.66 -8.80
CA HIS A 238 2.72 -2.32 -9.50
C HIS A 238 2.95 -1.12 -10.42
N SER A 239 2.30 -1.17 -11.58
CA SER A 239 2.23 -0.03 -12.49
C SER A 239 0.78 0.37 -12.74
N GLU A 240 0.56 1.63 -13.11
CA GLU A 240 -0.77 2.17 -13.37
C GLU A 240 -0.75 3.14 -14.55
N ALA A 241 -1.66 2.92 -15.49
CA ALA A 241 -1.99 3.91 -16.51
C ALA A 241 -3.17 4.73 -15.99
N VAL A 242 -2.94 6.00 -15.72
CA VAL A 242 -3.89 6.91 -15.08
C VAL A 242 -4.33 7.99 -16.05
N PHE A 243 -5.64 8.25 -16.09
CA PHE A 243 -6.26 9.31 -16.85
C PHE A 243 -7.14 10.13 -15.92
N LEU A 244 -6.82 11.40 -15.78
CA LEU A 244 -7.51 12.33 -14.90
C LEU A 244 -8.22 13.38 -15.75
N ARG A 245 -9.44 13.74 -15.35
CA ARG A 245 -10.08 14.96 -15.82
C ARG A 245 -10.07 15.99 -14.69
N THR A 246 -9.74 17.24 -15.01
CA THR A 246 -9.66 18.33 -14.04
C THR A 246 -10.55 19.50 -14.43
N GLU A 247 -11.01 20.25 -13.42
CA GLU A 247 -11.80 21.46 -13.65
C GLU A 247 -10.94 22.59 -14.21
N ASN A 248 -9.74 22.75 -13.66
CA ASN A 248 -8.82 23.80 -14.05
C ASN A 248 -7.86 23.32 -15.15
N LYS A 249 -7.61 24.18 -16.13
CA LYS A 249 -6.63 23.91 -17.20
C LYS A 249 -5.21 23.98 -16.68
N THR A 250 -4.34 23.18 -17.27
CA THR A 250 -2.93 23.11 -16.87
C THR A 250 -2.04 22.85 -18.08
N THR A 251 -0.73 22.80 -17.82
CA THR A 251 0.30 22.43 -18.78
C THR A 251 1.12 21.26 -18.25
N LYS A 252 1.81 20.53 -19.13
CA LYS A 252 2.75 19.50 -18.74
C LYS A 252 3.83 20.03 -17.77
N ALA A 253 4.33 21.25 -18.02
CA ALA A 253 5.36 21.88 -17.18
C ALA A 253 4.85 22.11 -15.74
N ASN A 254 3.59 22.54 -15.57
CA ASN A 254 2.99 22.73 -14.27
C ASN A 254 2.83 21.40 -13.52
N ILE A 255 2.40 20.33 -14.21
CA ILE A 255 2.32 18.99 -13.59
C ILE A 255 3.70 18.50 -13.15
N HIS A 256 4.74 18.72 -13.96
CA HIS A 256 6.12 18.38 -13.57
C HIS A 256 6.55 19.13 -12.30
N GLU A 257 6.26 20.42 -12.21
CA GLU A 257 6.60 21.24 -11.05
C GLU A 257 5.90 20.74 -9.79
N LEU A 258 4.60 20.46 -9.85
CA LEU A 258 3.83 19.92 -8.74
C LEU A 258 4.41 18.58 -8.24
N LEU A 259 4.71 17.66 -9.15
CA LEU A 259 5.23 16.35 -8.79
C LEU A 259 6.67 16.41 -8.25
N MET A 260 7.53 17.27 -8.80
CA MET A 260 8.90 17.44 -8.30
C MET A 260 8.98 18.04 -6.89
N GLN A 261 7.94 18.77 -6.46
CA GLN A 261 7.85 19.36 -5.12
C GLN A 261 7.18 18.42 -4.10
N THR A 262 6.71 17.27 -4.54
CA THR A 262 5.98 16.33 -3.67
C THR A 262 6.92 15.28 -3.10
N ASP A 263 7.01 15.22 -1.77
CA ASP A 263 7.80 14.23 -1.07
C ASP A 263 7.32 12.79 -1.39
N GLY A 264 8.27 11.89 -1.59
CA GLY A 264 8.00 10.49 -1.93
C GLY A 264 7.69 10.24 -3.42
N ILE A 265 7.72 11.29 -4.27
CA ILE A 265 7.59 11.16 -5.72
C ILE A 265 8.93 11.38 -6.41
N LYS A 266 9.20 10.54 -7.39
CA LYS A 266 10.32 10.70 -8.33
C LYS A 266 9.83 10.76 -9.76
N LEU A 267 10.06 11.89 -10.41
CA LEU A 267 9.69 12.10 -11.80
C LEU A 267 10.77 11.52 -12.73
N ILE A 268 10.34 10.64 -13.66
CA ILE A 268 11.15 10.10 -14.76
C ILE A 268 10.32 10.23 -16.03
N ASP A 269 10.50 11.30 -16.77
CA ASP A 269 9.65 11.63 -17.93
C ASP A 269 10.41 12.34 -19.05
N ASP A 270 11.35 11.62 -19.68
CA ASP A 270 12.03 12.09 -20.90
C ASP A 270 11.80 11.10 -22.07
N PRO A 271 10.68 11.26 -22.80
CA PRO A 271 10.36 10.39 -23.93
C PRO A 271 11.40 10.45 -25.07
N SER A 272 12.16 11.52 -25.18
CA SER A 272 13.17 11.68 -26.24
C SER A 272 14.36 10.73 -26.06
N ASN A 273 14.63 10.37 -24.80
CA ASN A 273 15.67 9.42 -24.42
C ASN A 273 15.10 8.05 -24.00
N ASN A 274 13.80 7.80 -24.23
CA ASN A 274 13.09 6.60 -23.74
C ASN A 274 13.18 6.41 -22.23
N ASP A 275 13.28 7.50 -21.47
CA ASP A 275 13.41 7.48 -20.02
C ASP A 275 12.03 7.64 -19.36
N TYR A 276 11.58 6.56 -18.72
CA TYR A 276 10.29 6.41 -18.04
C TYR A 276 10.37 5.29 -17.01
N PRO A 277 9.55 5.32 -15.94
CA PRO A 277 9.66 4.32 -14.90
C PRO A 277 9.11 2.95 -15.34
N THR A 278 9.83 1.89 -14.93
CA THR A 278 9.41 0.50 -15.09
C THR A 278 9.51 -0.25 -13.76
N PRO A 279 8.67 -1.27 -13.51
CA PRO A 279 8.74 -2.01 -12.25
C PRO A 279 10.08 -2.72 -12.05
N TYR A 280 10.68 -3.27 -13.10
CA TYR A 280 11.95 -3.98 -13.01
C TYR A 280 13.12 -3.08 -12.57
N GLU A 281 13.19 -1.87 -13.09
CA GLU A 281 14.30 -0.95 -12.83
C GLU A 281 14.11 -0.13 -11.55
N HIS A 282 12.85 0.15 -11.15
CA HIS A 282 12.58 1.18 -10.15
C HIS A 282 11.83 0.66 -8.91
N ALA A 283 10.99 -0.38 -9.06
CA ALA A 283 10.10 -0.82 -7.97
C ALA A 283 10.61 -2.03 -7.19
N ASN A 284 11.89 -2.04 -6.85
CA ASN A 284 12.50 -3.08 -6.01
C ASN A 284 13.18 -2.43 -4.80
N ASP A 285 12.58 -2.62 -3.62
CA ASP A 285 13.02 -2.05 -2.34
C ASP A 285 13.15 -0.50 -2.36
N SER A 286 12.30 0.15 -3.17
CA SER A 286 12.22 1.61 -3.24
C SER A 286 11.10 2.17 -2.37
N GLU A 287 11.37 3.29 -1.70
CA GLU A 287 10.37 4.05 -0.94
C GLU A 287 9.57 5.00 -1.82
N GLU A 288 10.06 5.29 -3.02
CA GLU A 288 9.50 6.29 -3.92
C GLU A 288 8.37 5.75 -4.80
N VAL A 289 7.46 6.64 -5.16
CA VAL A 289 6.49 6.47 -6.23
C VAL A 289 7.04 7.17 -7.47
N PHE A 290 7.27 6.43 -8.53
CA PHE A 290 7.84 6.94 -9.78
C PHE A 290 6.71 7.33 -10.72
N VAL A 291 6.80 8.52 -11.30
CA VAL A 291 5.81 9.04 -12.25
C VAL A 291 6.49 9.45 -13.55
N GLY A 292 5.88 9.12 -14.67
CA GLY A 292 6.35 9.50 -15.98
C GLY A 292 5.27 9.41 -17.04
N ARG A 293 5.64 9.53 -18.32
CA ARG A 293 4.73 9.49 -19.45
C ARG A 293 3.58 10.50 -19.33
N ILE A 294 3.88 11.69 -18.82
CA ILE A 294 2.89 12.74 -18.58
C ILE A 294 2.51 13.40 -19.91
N ARG A 295 1.21 13.46 -20.18
CA ARG A 295 0.60 14.19 -21.29
C ARG A 295 -0.55 15.01 -20.75
N VAL A 296 -0.73 16.20 -21.31
CA VAL A 296 -1.86 17.10 -21.03
C VAL A 296 -2.53 17.40 -22.35
N GLU A 297 -3.81 17.17 -22.44
CA GLU A 297 -4.60 17.31 -23.66
C GLU A 297 -5.94 17.98 -23.35
N GLU A 298 -6.46 18.76 -24.28
CA GLU A 298 -7.80 19.28 -24.24
C GLU A 298 -8.68 18.47 -25.21
N ILE A 299 -9.68 17.78 -24.68
CA ILE A 299 -10.59 16.93 -25.45
C ILE A 299 -12.02 17.40 -25.17
N ASN A 300 -12.74 17.87 -26.19
CA ASN A 300 -14.11 18.38 -26.07
C ASN A 300 -14.24 19.48 -24.98
N ASP A 301 -13.32 20.42 -24.96
CA ASP A 301 -13.23 21.52 -23.99
C ASP A 301 -12.97 21.07 -22.53
N GLU A 302 -12.69 19.79 -22.31
CA GLU A 302 -12.28 19.24 -21.01
C GLU A 302 -10.76 19.03 -20.95
N ASN A 303 -10.17 19.30 -19.79
CA ASN A 303 -8.72 19.13 -19.58
C ASN A 303 -8.42 17.72 -19.05
N TRP A 304 -7.58 17.01 -19.77
CA TRP A 304 -7.18 15.64 -19.47
C TRP A 304 -5.68 15.54 -19.20
N ILE A 305 -5.35 14.78 -18.17
CA ILE A 305 -3.97 14.48 -17.81
C ILE A 305 -3.81 12.96 -17.84
N SER A 306 -2.84 12.49 -18.59
CA SER A 306 -2.45 11.07 -18.61
C SER A 306 -1.08 10.90 -18.01
N MET A 307 -0.88 9.86 -17.20
CA MET A 307 0.41 9.54 -16.60
C MET A 307 0.60 8.04 -16.40
N TRP A 308 1.82 7.65 -16.17
CA TRP A 308 2.24 6.32 -15.79
C TRP A 308 2.89 6.35 -14.42
N ILE A 309 2.41 5.50 -13.50
CA ILE A 309 2.89 5.43 -12.12
C ILE A 309 3.49 4.04 -11.90
N VAL A 310 4.59 3.97 -11.17
CA VAL A 310 5.24 2.72 -10.77
C VAL A 310 5.69 2.82 -9.32
N ALA A 311 5.42 1.79 -8.51
CA ALA A 311 5.94 1.71 -7.15
C ALA A 311 6.12 0.27 -6.67
N ASP A 312 6.97 0.08 -5.66
CA ASP A 312 7.05 -1.20 -4.95
C ASP A 312 5.79 -1.41 -4.10
N ASN A 313 5.03 -2.46 -4.47
CA ASN A 313 3.74 -2.76 -3.85
C ASN A 313 3.85 -3.47 -2.50
N VAL A 314 5.02 -3.96 -2.12
CA VAL A 314 5.26 -4.71 -0.89
C VAL A 314 6.13 -3.94 0.10
N TYR A 315 7.31 -3.50 -0.35
CA TYR A 315 8.25 -2.73 0.46
C TYR A 315 7.84 -1.26 0.56
N GLY A 316 7.50 -0.65 -0.57
CA GLY A 316 7.27 0.77 -0.71
C GLY A 316 5.92 1.25 -0.16
N LYS A 317 5.41 2.29 -0.79
CA LYS A 317 4.18 2.99 -0.39
C LYS A 317 2.94 2.08 -0.39
N GLY A 318 2.98 1.00 -1.17
CA GLY A 318 1.87 0.06 -1.25
C GLY A 318 1.56 -0.69 0.05
N ALA A 319 2.55 -0.97 0.91
CA ALA A 319 2.30 -1.73 2.14
C ALA A 319 3.25 -1.36 3.29
N ALA A 320 4.49 -1.86 3.30
CA ALA A 320 5.37 -1.81 4.46
C ALA A 320 5.75 -0.38 4.85
N LEU A 321 6.17 0.43 3.88
CA LEU A 321 6.56 1.82 4.13
C LEU A 321 5.41 2.63 4.71
N ASN A 322 4.22 2.56 4.12
CA ASN A 322 3.07 3.34 4.60
C ASN A 322 2.69 2.96 6.04
N ALA A 323 2.72 1.66 6.37
CA ALA A 323 2.44 1.21 7.74
C ALA A 323 3.47 1.73 8.75
N VAL A 324 4.77 1.73 8.38
CA VAL A 324 5.84 2.27 9.23
C VAL A 324 5.75 3.80 9.34
N GLN A 325 5.39 4.50 8.27
CA GLN A 325 5.14 5.94 8.33
C GLN A 325 3.94 6.30 9.23
N ILE A 326 2.87 5.47 9.25
CA ILE A 326 1.78 5.64 10.24
C ILE A 326 2.32 5.50 11.67
N LEU A 327 3.19 4.52 11.92
CA LEU A 327 3.87 4.36 13.21
C LEU A 327 4.70 5.61 13.56
N GLU A 328 5.50 6.13 12.61
CA GLU A 328 6.27 7.39 12.81
C GLU A 328 5.36 8.57 13.15
N CYS A 329 4.22 8.68 12.48
CA CYS A 329 3.25 9.74 12.79
C CYS A 329 2.69 9.61 14.22
N LEU A 330 2.38 8.39 14.67
CA LEU A 330 1.93 8.16 16.05
C LEU A 330 3.01 8.55 17.07
N ILE A 331 4.27 8.30 16.78
CA ILE A 331 5.42 8.70 17.61
C ILE A 331 5.55 10.23 17.63
N ASN A 332 5.59 10.86 16.45
CA ASN A 332 5.82 12.30 16.30
C ASN A 332 4.68 13.14 16.90
N GLU A 333 3.45 12.64 16.84
CA GLU A 333 2.27 13.27 17.46
C GLU A 333 2.09 12.89 18.94
N ASN A 334 3.10 12.23 19.56
CA ASN A 334 3.10 11.81 20.96
C ASN A 334 1.89 10.96 21.38
N LYS A 335 1.38 10.12 20.46
CA LYS A 335 0.26 9.21 20.73
C LYS A 335 0.74 7.94 21.46
N ILE A 336 1.99 7.52 21.19
CA ILE A 336 2.66 6.35 21.80
C ILE A 336 4.01 6.69 22.37
#